data_16c46897285a83882fb7713777bb358a
#
_entry.id   16c46897285a83882fb7713777bb358a
#
_cell.length_a   1.000
_cell.length_b   1.000
_cell.length_c   1.000
_cell.angle_alpha   90.00
_cell.angle_beta   90.00
_cell.angle_gamma   90.00
#
_symmetry.space_group_name_H-M   'P 1'
#
loop_
_entity.id
_entity.type
_entity.pdbx_description
1 polymer ?
#
loop_
_entity_poly.entity_id
_entity_poly.type
_entity_poly.pdbx_seq_one_letter_code
_entity_poly.pdbx_strand_id
1 'polypeptide(L)'
;MLSIDDDKALYLDLFAQLMRVAYARNIREMKNWSEQVAAMGRERQKRLLDYCQRMIRENFIMNFKRSEMLYMSAEESAFSARFSPFVNERNIYGIMEELSEAQRHIEQNVNAKMVFFDMSLRMIVWIKNR
;
A
#
# COMPACT_ATOMS: atom_id res chain seq x y z
N MET A 1 17.55 -10.02 -14.31
CA MET A 1 16.25 -9.38 -14.44
C MET A 1 15.25 -10.04 -13.54
N LEU A 2 14.51 -9.24 -12.80
CA LEU A 2 13.49 -9.78 -11.92
C LEU A 2 12.28 -10.23 -12.72
N SER A 3 11.72 -11.37 -12.35
CA SER A 3 10.48 -11.83 -12.95
C SER A 3 9.31 -11.02 -12.41
N ILE A 4 8.15 -11.14 -13.06
CA ILE A 4 6.93 -10.51 -12.58
C ILE A 4 6.58 -11.03 -11.19
N ASP A 5 6.81 -12.30 -10.94
CA ASP A 5 6.52 -12.92 -9.65
C ASP A 5 7.41 -12.36 -8.54
N ASP A 6 8.68 -12.12 -8.85
CA ASP A 6 9.60 -11.52 -7.88
C ASP A 6 9.17 -10.12 -7.52
N ASP A 7 8.77 -9.33 -8.51
CA ASP A 7 8.27 -7.98 -8.25
C ASP A 7 6.98 -8.01 -7.45
N LYS A 8 6.11 -8.96 -7.73
CA LYS A 8 4.86 -9.11 -6.98
C LYS A 8 5.13 -9.40 -5.51
N ALA A 9 6.08 -10.30 -5.23
CA ALA A 9 6.44 -10.62 -3.86
C ALA A 9 7.03 -9.39 -3.16
N LEU A 10 7.84 -8.62 -3.87
CA LEU A 10 8.41 -7.39 -3.33
C LEU A 10 7.31 -6.38 -2.99
N TYR A 11 6.36 -6.19 -3.90
CA TYR A 11 5.29 -5.22 -3.68
C TYR A 11 4.38 -5.62 -2.53
N LEU A 12 4.08 -6.91 -2.41
CA LEU A 12 3.29 -7.38 -1.26
C LEU A 12 4.03 -7.12 0.04
N ASP A 13 5.32 -7.39 0.08
CA ASP A 13 6.12 -7.17 1.27
C ASP A 13 6.13 -5.69 1.65
N LEU A 14 6.33 -4.80 0.67
CA LEU A 14 6.35 -3.37 0.92
C LEU A 14 4.99 -2.86 1.36
N PHE A 15 3.91 -3.36 0.75
CA PHE A 15 2.57 -2.97 1.15
C PHE A 15 2.28 -3.42 2.58
N ALA A 16 2.63 -4.66 2.91
CA ALA A 16 2.43 -5.18 4.27
C ALA A 16 3.22 -4.38 5.30
N GLN A 17 4.46 -4.00 4.96
CA GLN A 17 5.27 -3.16 5.85
C GLN A 17 4.62 -1.80 6.06
N LEU A 18 4.12 -1.18 4.99
CA LEU A 18 3.45 0.12 5.10
C LEU A 18 2.26 0.03 6.05
N MET A 19 1.42 -0.97 5.88
CA MET A 19 0.25 -1.13 6.73
C MET A 19 0.65 -1.37 8.18
N ARG A 20 1.70 -2.15 8.39
CA ARG A 20 2.18 -2.48 9.73
C ARG A 20 2.72 -1.25 10.45
N VAL A 21 3.57 -0.46 9.76
CA VAL A 21 4.15 0.73 10.40
C VAL A 21 3.11 1.82 10.60
N ALA A 22 2.11 1.92 9.72
CA ALA A 22 1.03 2.87 9.90
C ALA A 22 0.17 2.49 11.10
N TYR A 23 -0.16 1.21 11.23
CA TYR A 23 -0.95 0.74 12.36
C TYR A 23 -0.21 0.96 13.68
N ALA A 24 1.09 0.70 13.69
CA ALA A 24 1.92 0.86 14.89
C ALA A 24 2.30 2.31 15.17
N ARG A 25 2.05 3.23 14.22
CA ARG A 25 2.49 4.63 14.30
C ARG A 25 3.99 4.76 14.49
N ASN A 26 4.73 3.88 13.84
CA ASN A 26 6.19 3.85 13.99
C ASN A 26 6.84 4.79 12.98
N ILE A 27 7.05 6.04 13.41
CA ILE A 27 7.55 7.09 12.52
C ILE A 27 8.96 6.78 12.01
N ARG A 28 9.81 6.22 12.87
CA ARG A 28 11.16 5.86 12.46
C ARG A 28 11.14 4.83 11.33
N GLU A 29 10.31 3.81 11.47
CA GLU A 29 10.22 2.78 10.44
C GLU A 29 9.56 3.30 9.17
N MET A 30 8.66 4.27 9.30
CA MET A 30 8.10 4.94 8.12
C MET A 30 9.18 5.65 7.34
N LYS A 31 10.11 6.29 8.03
CA LYS A 31 11.23 6.95 7.37
C LYS A 31 12.10 5.92 6.65
N ASN A 32 12.43 4.83 7.31
CA ASN A 32 13.22 3.76 6.71
C ASN A 32 12.52 3.17 5.48
N TRP A 33 11.23 2.94 5.59
CA TRP A 33 10.42 2.43 4.50
C TRP A 33 10.43 3.38 3.30
N SER A 34 10.25 4.67 3.56
CA SER A 34 10.22 5.65 2.49
C SER A 34 11.58 5.76 1.77
N GLU A 35 12.67 5.61 2.52
CA GLU A 35 14.00 5.61 1.92
C GLU A 35 14.22 4.37 1.06
N GLN A 36 13.74 3.24 1.54
CA GLN A 36 13.82 1.99 0.79
C GLN A 36 13.06 2.08 -0.53
N VAL A 37 11.84 2.61 -0.48
CA VAL A 37 11.02 2.76 -1.69
C VAL A 37 11.63 3.80 -2.62
N ALA A 38 12.18 4.89 -2.08
CA ALA A 38 12.79 5.93 -2.90
C ALA A 38 13.98 5.39 -3.70
N ALA A 39 14.66 4.38 -3.17
CA ALA A 39 15.81 3.78 -3.85
C ALA A 39 15.44 2.86 -5.02
N MET A 40 14.15 2.53 -5.16
CA MET A 40 13.71 1.57 -6.18
C MET A 40 13.64 2.12 -7.60
N GLY A 41 13.56 3.44 -7.74
CA GLY A 41 13.37 4.06 -9.04
C GLY A 41 11.90 4.29 -9.35
N ARG A 42 11.65 5.26 -10.22
CA ARG A 42 10.30 5.76 -10.48
C ARG A 42 9.34 4.71 -11.03
N GLU A 43 9.83 3.88 -11.94
CA GLU A 43 8.96 2.87 -12.55
C GLU A 43 8.40 1.90 -11.51
N ARG A 44 9.27 1.40 -10.62
CA ARG A 44 8.83 0.50 -9.56
C ARG A 44 7.96 1.20 -8.54
N GLN A 45 8.23 2.47 -8.28
CA GLN A 45 7.42 3.27 -7.37
C GLN A 45 5.99 3.39 -7.88
N LYS A 46 5.83 3.64 -9.17
CA LYS A 46 4.50 3.74 -9.78
C LYS A 46 3.78 2.40 -9.73
N ARG A 47 4.49 1.33 -10.01
CA ARG A 47 3.91 -0.03 -9.95
C ARG A 47 3.52 -0.41 -8.53
N LEU A 48 4.34 -0.02 -7.55
CA LEU A 48 4.00 -0.25 -6.15
C LEU A 48 2.71 0.46 -5.78
N LEU A 49 2.55 1.70 -6.22
CA LEU A 49 1.34 2.46 -5.91
C LEU A 49 0.11 1.86 -6.59
N ASP A 50 0.26 1.39 -7.83
CA ASP A 50 -0.83 0.65 -8.49
C ASP A 50 -1.18 -0.60 -7.72
N TYR A 51 -0.17 -1.34 -7.27
CA TYR A 51 -0.35 -2.56 -6.50
C TYR A 51 -1.09 -2.27 -5.20
N CYS A 52 -0.68 -1.23 -4.48
CA CYS A 52 -1.32 -0.86 -3.22
C CYS A 52 -2.79 -0.52 -3.42
N GLN A 53 -3.09 0.23 -4.49
CA GLN A 53 -4.48 0.58 -4.78
C GLN A 53 -5.32 -0.65 -5.08
N ARG A 54 -4.76 -1.60 -5.83
CA ARG A 54 -5.46 -2.85 -6.11
C ARG A 54 -5.71 -3.64 -4.83
N MET A 55 -4.70 -3.73 -3.97
CA MET A 55 -4.83 -4.48 -2.72
C MET A 55 -5.88 -3.86 -1.79
N ILE A 56 -5.91 -2.55 -1.70
CA ILE A 56 -6.92 -1.88 -0.87
C ILE A 56 -8.32 -2.17 -1.42
N ARG A 57 -8.49 -2.08 -2.73
CA ARG A 57 -9.77 -2.35 -3.39
C ARG A 57 -10.23 -3.78 -3.15
N GLU A 58 -9.31 -4.73 -3.34
CA GLU A 58 -9.65 -6.14 -3.17
C GLU A 58 -9.94 -6.50 -1.71
N ASN A 59 -9.22 -5.87 -0.77
CA ASN A 59 -9.50 -6.08 0.64
C ASN A 59 -10.86 -5.52 1.02
N PHE A 60 -11.25 -4.40 0.43
CA PHE A 60 -12.59 -3.86 0.65
C PHE A 60 -13.66 -4.83 0.13
N ILE A 61 -13.46 -5.36 -1.07
CA ILE A 61 -14.39 -6.32 -1.67
C ILE A 61 -14.48 -7.58 -0.82
N MET A 62 -13.36 -8.03 -0.27
CA MET A 62 -13.34 -9.23 0.58
C MET A 62 -14.28 -9.09 1.77
N ASN A 63 -14.45 -7.88 2.29
CA ASN A 63 -15.36 -7.65 3.41
C ASN A 63 -16.82 -7.92 3.05
N PHE A 64 -17.14 -8.02 1.77
CA PHE A 64 -18.48 -8.40 1.31
C PHE A 64 -18.56 -9.88 0.99
N LYS A 65 -17.51 -10.64 1.29
CA LYS A 65 -17.47 -12.10 1.09
C LYS A 65 -17.66 -12.52 -0.36
N ARG A 66 -17.06 -11.74 -1.26
CA ARG A 66 -17.08 -12.04 -2.69
C ARG A 66 -15.71 -12.53 -3.15
N SER A 67 -15.15 -13.50 -2.42
CA SER A 67 -13.79 -13.96 -2.68
C SER A 67 -13.61 -14.53 -4.09
N GLU A 68 -14.65 -15.07 -4.69
CA GLU A 68 -14.57 -15.59 -6.06
C GLU A 68 -14.33 -14.50 -7.09
N MET A 69 -14.47 -13.23 -6.71
CA MET A 69 -14.21 -12.10 -7.59
C MET A 69 -12.78 -11.57 -7.46
N LEU A 70 -11.98 -12.19 -6.61
CA LEU A 70 -10.64 -11.70 -6.32
C LEU A 70 -9.60 -12.52 -7.07
N TYR A 71 -8.53 -11.84 -7.47
CA TYR A 71 -7.41 -12.47 -8.18
C TYR A 71 -6.16 -12.36 -7.34
N MET A 72 -6.16 -13.06 -6.22
CA MET A 72 -5.07 -13.01 -5.25
C MET A 72 -4.26 -14.30 -5.26
N SER A 73 -2.95 -14.15 -5.10
CA SER A 73 -2.08 -15.30 -4.85
C SER A 73 -2.36 -15.86 -3.45
N ALA A 74 -1.78 -17.02 -3.16
CA ALA A 74 -1.93 -17.62 -1.83
C ALA A 74 -1.37 -16.70 -0.74
N GLU A 75 -0.22 -16.07 -1.01
CA GLU A 75 0.40 -15.17 -0.06
C GLU A 75 -0.43 -13.91 0.14
N GLU A 76 -0.98 -13.38 -0.93
CA GLU A 76 -1.85 -12.21 -0.85
C GLU A 76 -3.12 -12.53 -0.07
N SER A 77 -3.70 -13.70 -0.32
CA SER A 77 -4.91 -14.11 0.41
C SER A 77 -4.65 -14.28 1.90
N ALA A 78 -3.52 -14.86 2.26
CA ALA A 78 -3.17 -15.04 3.66
C ALA A 78 -3.01 -13.69 4.37
N PHE A 79 -2.35 -12.74 3.72
CA PHE A 79 -2.21 -11.40 4.27
C PHE A 79 -3.56 -10.71 4.40
N SER A 80 -4.36 -10.78 3.35
CA SER A 80 -5.64 -10.07 3.29
C SER A 80 -6.65 -10.62 4.28
N ALA A 81 -6.59 -11.90 4.61
CA ALA A 81 -7.46 -12.47 5.61
C ALA A 81 -7.32 -11.75 6.95
N ARG A 82 -6.11 -11.29 7.27
CA ARG A 82 -5.87 -10.55 8.51
C ARG A 82 -6.10 -9.06 8.35
N PHE A 83 -5.81 -8.53 7.17
CA PHE A 83 -5.81 -7.07 6.97
C PHE A 83 -7.16 -6.54 6.53
N SER A 84 -7.94 -7.31 5.79
CA SER A 84 -9.17 -6.77 5.20
C SER A 84 -10.12 -6.10 6.21
N PRO A 85 -10.21 -6.55 7.48
CA PRO A 85 -11.09 -5.84 8.42
C PRO A 85 -10.70 -4.40 8.69
N PHE A 86 -9.47 -4.00 8.36
CA PHE A 86 -9.02 -2.62 8.55
C PHE A 86 -9.44 -1.70 7.41
N VAL A 87 -9.97 -2.25 6.30
CA VAL A 87 -10.45 -1.46 5.17
C VAL A 87 -11.96 -1.47 5.19
N ASN A 88 -12.57 -0.29 5.30
CA ASN A 88 -14.02 -0.18 5.45
C ASN A 88 -14.54 1.04 4.70
N GLU A 89 -15.85 1.24 4.76
CA GLU A 89 -16.50 2.34 4.04
C GLU A 89 -16.02 3.72 4.50
N ARG A 90 -15.56 3.81 5.75
CA ARG A 90 -15.13 5.09 6.30
C ARG A 90 -13.76 5.50 5.82
N ASN A 91 -12.88 4.54 5.54
CA ASN A 91 -11.49 4.87 5.22
C ASN A 91 -11.08 4.55 3.78
N ILE A 92 -11.85 3.78 3.03
CA ILE A 92 -11.40 3.35 1.71
C ILE A 92 -11.15 4.53 0.76
N TYR A 93 -12.04 5.52 0.76
CA TYR A 93 -11.87 6.67 -0.14
C TYR A 93 -10.64 7.48 0.25
N GLY A 94 -10.44 7.67 1.55
CA GLY A 94 -9.28 8.41 2.03
C GLY A 94 -7.98 7.71 1.69
N ILE A 95 -7.92 6.40 1.91
CA ILE A 95 -6.74 5.61 1.59
C ILE A 95 -6.45 5.66 0.09
N MET A 96 -7.47 5.46 -0.73
CA MET A 96 -7.30 5.50 -2.19
C MET A 96 -6.84 6.87 -2.66
N GLU A 97 -7.37 7.93 -2.05
CA GLU A 97 -6.97 9.28 -2.40
C GLU A 97 -5.51 9.53 -2.05
N GLU A 98 -5.04 9.08 -0.89
CA GLU A 98 -3.65 9.25 -0.51
C GLU A 98 -2.72 8.52 -1.49
N LEU A 99 -3.07 7.31 -1.87
CA LEU A 99 -2.27 6.55 -2.83
C LEU A 99 -2.27 7.19 -4.21
N SER A 100 -3.41 7.68 -4.65
CA SER A 100 -3.56 8.34 -5.94
C SER A 100 -2.77 9.65 -5.99
N GLU A 101 -2.81 10.44 -4.91
CA GLU A 101 -2.03 11.67 -4.83
C GLU A 101 -0.53 11.40 -4.85
N ALA A 102 -0.10 10.35 -4.13
CA ALA A 102 1.30 9.98 -4.15
C ALA A 102 1.74 9.61 -5.57
N GLN A 103 0.90 8.86 -6.28
CA GLN A 103 1.21 8.46 -7.65
C GLN A 103 1.33 9.68 -8.58
N ARG A 104 0.41 10.63 -8.42
CA ARG A 104 0.46 11.85 -9.20
C ARG A 104 1.75 12.63 -8.94
N HIS A 105 2.15 12.73 -7.67
CA HIS A 105 3.37 13.42 -7.29
C HIS A 105 4.61 12.75 -7.87
N ILE A 106 4.65 11.42 -7.85
CA ILE A 106 5.78 10.69 -8.44
C ILE A 106 5.85 10.95 -9.95
N GLU A 107 4.71 10.97 -10.63
CA GLU A 107 4.66 11.27 -12.05
C GLU A 107 5.13 12.69 -12.35
N GLN A 108 4.97 13.60 -11.41
CA GLN A 108 5.41 14.98 -11.54
C GLN A 108 6.84 15.21 -11.04
N ASN A 109 7.57 14.14 -10.78
CA ASN A 109 8.97 14.20 -10.33
C ASN A 109 9.17 14.86 -8.97
N VAL A 110 8.17 14.83 -8.10
CA VAL A 110 8.35 15.28 -6.73
C VAL A 110 9.28 14.30 -6.01
N ASN A 111 10.04 14.78 -5.06
CA ASN A 111 11.01 13.98 -4.33
C ASN A 111 10.35 12.75 -3.72
N ALA A 112 10.81 11.56 -4.12
CA ALA A 112 10.18 10.31 -3.74
C ALA A 112 10.20 10.05 -2.24
N LYS A 113 11.32 10.35 -1.57
CA LYS A 113 11.40 10.16 -0.11
C LYS A 113 10.31 10.96 0.59
N MET A 114 10.13 12.21 0.19
CA MET A 114 9.11 13.06 0.80
C MET A 114 7.71 12.57 0.50
N VAL A 115 7.48 12.15 -0.75
CA VAL A 115 6.16 11.66 -1.16
C VAL A 115 5.76 10.43 -0.34
N PHE A 116 6.65 9.46 -0.26
CA PHE A 116 6.32 8.21 0.43
C PHE A 116 6.29 8.36 1.94
N PHE A 117 7.14 9.22 2.49
CA PHE A 117 7.09 9.48 3.92
C PHE A 117 5.79 10.19 4.31
N ASP A 118 5.43 11.22 3.56
CA ASP A 118 4.18 11.97 3.80
C ASP A 118 2.97 11.04 3.67
N MET A 119 2.96 10.21 2.63
CA MET A 119 1.87 9.26 2.42
C MET A 119 1.75 8.30 3.60
N SER A 120 2.88 7.77 4.08
CA SER A 120 2.86 6.83 5.20
C SER A 120 2.32 7.49 6.47
N LEU A 121 2.68 8.75 6.69
CA LEU A 121 2.16 9.50 7.84
C LEU A 121 0.64 9.66 7.74
N ARG A 122 0.13 9.98 6.56
CA ARG A 122 -1.31 10.13 6.34
C ARG A 122 -2.06 8.84 6.54
N MET A 123 -1.42 7.71 6.24
CA MET A 123 -2.04 6.41 6.45
C MET A 123 -2.35 6.13 7.92
N ILE A 124 -1.62 6.74 8.85
CA ILE A 124 -1.90 6.56 10.28
C ILE A 124 -3.35 6.92 10.59
N VAL A 125 -3.82 8.02 10.02
CA VAL A 125 -5.19 8.49 10.28
C VAL A 125 -6.20 7.47 9.77
N TRP A 126 -6.00 6.97 8.56
CA TRP A 126 -6.97 6.09 7.92
C TRP A 126 -6.96 4.68 8.49
N ILE A 127 -5.78 4.14 8.78
CA ILE A 127 -5.67 2.75 9.25
C ILE A 127 -6.16 2.60 10.68
N LYS A 128 -5.89 3.56 11.55
CA LYS A 128 -6.31 3.47 12.96
C LYS A 128 -7.68 4.08 13.22
N ASN A 129 -8.15 4.93 12.34
CA ASN A 129 -9.42 5.61 12.52
C ASN A 129 -10.55 4.77 11.94
N ARG A 130 -11.18 3.99 12.78
CA ARG A 130 -12.26 3.11 12.36
C ARG A 130 -13.63 3.68 12.55
#